data_d1523185940167e037e0adafecdc0f3a
#
_entry.id   d1523185940167e037e0adafecdc0f3a
#
_cell.length_a   1.000
_cell.length_b   1.000
_cell.length_c   1.000
_cell.angle_alpha   90.00
_cell.angle_beta   90.00
_cell.angle_gamma   90.00
#
_symmetry.space_group_name_H-M   'P 1'
#
loop_
_entity.id
_entity.type
_entity.pdbx_description
1 polymer ?
#
loop_
_entity_poly.entity_id
_entity_poly.type
_entity_poly.pdbx_seq_one_letter_code
_entity_poly.pdbx_strand_id
1 'polypeptide(L)'
;MQNVPIRDNSRNSLRSYAIWFFQKNVAPGNIFQAEVLLKSVLRTGNANNDINPIKSIGLLDEGAAVLSRLTSSTAWWVQTDAPEGFKLLMRRRLEKTMEGDFETDSMRYKATERYDVGFTDPRCAYGTPGV
;
A
#
# COMPACT_ATOMS: atom_id res chain seq x y z
N MET A 1 -43.92 10.90 8.32
CA MET A 1 -43.17 10.98 7.05
C MET A 1 -41.74 11.31 7.38
N GLN A 2 -40.85 10.32 7.36
CA GLN A 2 -39.43 10.50 7.64
C GLN A 2 -38.72 10.93 6.35
N ASN A 3 -38.10 12.09 6.39
CA ASN A 3 -37.32 12.63 5.29
C ASN A 3 -35.98 11.85 5.24
N VAL A 4 -35.87 10.90 4.33
CA VAL A 4 -34.62 10.19 4.05
C VAL A 4 -33.77 11.15 3.20
N PRO A 5 -32.57 11.56 3.67
CA PRO A 5 -31.70 12.41 2.85
C PRO A 5 -31.23 11.58 1.64
N ILE A 6 -31.57 12.07 0.45
CA ILE A 6 -31.02 11.56 -0.82
C ILE A 6 -29.50 11.78 -0.74
N ARG A 7 -28.74 10.71 -0.57
CA ARG A 7 -27.30 10.76 -0.72
C ARG A 7 -26.99 11.17 -2.16
N ASP A 8 -26.52 12.39 -2.33
CA ASP A 8 -26.02 12.87 -3.59
C ASP A 8 -24.83 12.02 -4.05
N ASN A 9 -25.15 11.09 -4.97
CA ASN A 9 -24.17 10.16 -5.55
C ASN A 9 -23.32 10.84 -6.65
N SER A 10 -23.55 12.12 -6.93
CA SER A 10 -22.85 12.85 -7.98
C SER A 10 -21.38 13.13 -7.64
N ARG A 11 -21.06 13.25 -6.35
CA ARG A 11 -19.67 13.44 -5.89
C ARG A 11 -18.81 12.17 -5.99
N ASN A 12 -19.44 10.98 -5.99
CA ASN A 12 -18.71 9.72 -6.14
C ASN A 12 -18.37 9.40 -7.61
N SER A 13 -19.12 9.91 -8.57
CA SER A 13 -18.87 9.65 -9.99
C SER A 13 -17.65 10.40 -10.53
N LEU A 14 -17.36 11.57 -9.98
CA LEU A 14 -16.19 12.37 -10.39
C LEU A 14 -14.87 11.86 -9.74
N ARG A 15 -14.94 11.19 -8.60
CA ARG A 15 -13.78 10.52 -7.99
C ARG A 15 -13.29 9.32 -8.81
N SER A 16 -14.11 8.80 -9.71
CA SER A 16 -13.78 7.63 -10.54
C SER A 16 -12.67 7.88 -11.57
N TYR A 17 -12.29 9.12 -11.83
CA TYR A 17 -11.26 9.47 -12.82
C TYR A 17 -9.96 10.02 -12.22
N ALA A 18 -9.96 10.42 -10.97
CA ALA A 18 -8.76 10.91 -10.30
C ALA A 18 -8.16 9.77 -9.46
N ILE A 19 -7.23 9.04 -10.02
CA ILE A 19 -6.42 8.07 -9.26
C ILE A 19 -5.37 8.88 -8.52
N TRP A 20 -5.47 8.91 -7.19
CA TRP A 20 -4.46 9.51 -6.32
C TRP A 20 -3.39 8.46 -6.01
N PHE A 21 -2.15 8.88 -6.02
CA PHE A 21 -1.04 8.03 -5.61
C PHE A 21 -0.79 8.24 -4.11
N PHE A 22 -1.00 7.21 -3.29
CA PHE A 22 -0.83 7.35 -1.85
C PHE A 22 0.60 7.13 -1.40
N GLN A 23 1.21 6.05 -1.86
CA GLN A 23 2.46 5.61 -1.26
C GLN A 23 3.40 5.02 -2.29
N LYS A 24 4.66 5.44 -2.22
CA LYS A 24 5.75 4.83 -2.98
C LYS A 24 6.48 3.81 -2.11
N ASN A 25 6.48 2.57 -2.55
CA ASN A 25 7.22 1.49 -1.93
C ASN A 25 8.55 1.29 -2.66
N VAL A 26 9.66 1.38 -1.95
CA VAL A 26 11.00 1.29 -2.54
C VAL A 26 11.87 0.29 -1.82
N ALA A 27 12.84 -0.27 -2.55
CA ALA A 27 13.91 -1.05 -1.95
C ALA A 27 14.80 -0.18 -1.04
N PRO A 28 15.44 -0.77 -0.01
CA PRO A 28 16.27 -0.02 0.94
C PRO A 28 17.37 0.82 0.28
N GLY A 29 17.95 0.34 -0.82
CA GLY A 29 19.00 1.04 -1.56
C GLY A 29 18.55 2.33 -2.25
N ASN A 30 17.25 2.46 -2.55
CA ASN A 30 16.70 3.60 -3.30
C ASN A 30 16.03 4.66 -2.43
N ILE A 31 16.08 4.51 -1.10
CA ILE A 31 15.38 5.42 -0.18
C ILE A 31 15.88 6.86 -0.31
N PHE A 32 17.20 7.06 -0.40
CA PHE A 32 17.77 8.40 -0.52
C PHE A 32 17.33 9.10 -1.81
N GLN A 33 17.31 8.39 -2.94
CA GLN A 33 16.84 8.94 -4.21
C GLN A 33 15.34 9.24 -4.16
N ALA A 34 14.55 8.37 -3.53
CA ALA A 34 13.13 8.60 -3.34
C ALA A 34 12.86 9.84 -2.48
N GLU A 35 13.58 10.01 -1.37
CA GLU A 35 13.48 11.18 -0.50
C GLU A 35 13.86 12.48 -1.23
N VAL A 36 14.93 12.46 -2.01
CA VAL A 36 15.34 13.62 -2.82
C VAL A 36 14.27 13.99 -3.84
N LEU A 37 13.68 13.01 -4.54
CA LEU A 37 12.63 13.25 -5.51
C LEU A 37 11.33 13.76 -4.89
N LEU A 38 10.97 13.28 -3.71
CA LEU A 38 9.69 13.60 -3.07
C LEU A 38 9.76 14.88 -2.23
N LYS A 39 10.87 15.11 -1.53
CA LYS A 39 10.97 16.21 -0.56
C LYS A 39 11.70 17.44 -1.09
N SER A 40 12.42 17.36 -2.20
CA SER A 40 13.09 18.54 -2.76
C SER A 40 12.07 19.61 -3.17
N VAL A 41 12.40 20.86 -2.86
CA VAL A 41 11.56 22.02 -3.24
C VAL A 41 11.72 22.32 -4.73
N LEU A 42 12.95 22.19 -5.22
CA LEU A 42 13.29 22.44 -6.62
C LEU A 42 13.54 21.12 -7.33
N ARG A 43 13.34 21.13 -8.65
CA ARG A 43 13.58 19.97 -9.50
C ARG A 43 15.06 19.63 -9.54
N THR A 44 15.40 18.41 -9.15
CA THR A 44 16.77 17.91 -9.13
C THR A 44 17.31 17.76 -10.55
N GLY A 45 18.51 18.27 -10.80
CA GLY A 45 19.18 18.16 -12.09
C GLY A 45 18.89 19.27 -13.10
N ASN A 46 18.16 20.32 -12.74
CA ASN A 46 17.91 21.51 -13.57
C ASN A 46 18.63 22.74 -13.02
N ALA A 47 19.27 23.48 -13.91
CA ALA A 47 19.94 24.75 -13.57
C ALA A 47 18.95 25.92 -13.37
N ASN A 48 17.71 25.77 -13.81
CA ASN A 48 16.70 26.85 -13.91
C ASN A 48 15.87 27.08 -12.63
N ASN A 49 16.20 26.42 -11.51
CA ASN A 49 15.43 26.54 -10.27
C ASN A 49 13.91 26.24 -10.41
N ASP A 50 13.56 25.31 -11.31
CA ASP A 50 12.18 24.92 -11.51
C ASP A 50 11.59 24.28 -10.24
N ILE A 51 10.32 24.58 -9.96
CA ILE A 51 9.59 23.99 -8.83
C ILE A 51 9.41 22.47 -9.07
N ASN A 52 9.58 21.68 -8.02
CA ASN A 52 9.27 20.25 -8.08
C ASN A 52 7.74 20.02 -8.06
N PRO A 53 7.13 19.62 -9.18
CA PRO A 53 5.69 19.46 -9.26
C PRO A 53 5.16 18.33 -8.38
N ILE A 54 5.93 17.28 -8.14
CA ILE A 54 5.52 16.13 -7.31
C ILE A 54 5.23 16.59 -5.88
N LYS A 55 6.11 17.43 -5.32
CA LYS A 55 5.93 18.01 -3.99
C LYS A 55 4.87 19.09 -3.98
N SER A 56 4.85 19.96 -4.99
CA SER A 56 3.95 21.11 -5.05
C SER A 56 2.47 20.70 -5.16
N ILE A 57 2.19 19.63 -5.90
CA ILE A 57 0.82 19.11 -6.11
C ILE A 57 0.42 18.13 -5.00
N GLY A 58 1.39 17.61 -4.21
CA GLY A 58 1.10 16.58 -3.20
C GLY A 58 0.66 15.25 -3.81
N LEU A 59 1.30 14.83 -4.91
CA LEU A 59 0.92 13.61 -5.62
C LEU A 59 1.10 12.34 -4.77
N LEU A 60 2.00 12.35 -3.78
CA LEU A 60 2.31 11.23 -2.90
C LEU A 60 2.21 11.69 -1.45
N ASP A 61 1.02 11.65 -0.92
CA ASP A 61 0.67 12.23 0.39
C ASP A 61 1.33 11.48 1.55
N GLU A 62 1.46 10.16 1.44
CA GLU A 62 2.07 9.31 2.47
C GLU A 62 3.59 9.13 2.32
N GLY A 63 4.19 9.71 1.27
CA GLY A 63 5.64 9.65 1.07
C GLY A 63 6.17 8.30 0.57
N ALA A 64 7.39 7.95 0.99
CA ALA A 64 8.05 6.70 0.62
C ALA A 64 8.12 5.73 1.79
N ALA A 65 7.66 4.50 1.58
CA ALA A 65 7.85 3.38 2.51
C ALA A 65 8.96 2.46 2.02
N VAL A 66 9.78 2.01 2.94
CA VAL A 66 10.86 1.06 2.66
C VAL A 66 10.38 -0.35 2.88
N LEU A 67 10.40 -1.16 1.84
CA LEU A 67 10.11 -2.58 1.93
C LEU A 67 11.42 -3.38 2.03
N SER A 68 11.82 -3.72 3.24
CA SER A 68 13.06 -4.48 3.53
C SER A 68 13.09 -5.89 2.95
N ARG A 69 11.92 -6.41 2.54
CA ARG A 69 11.79 -7.75 1.94
C ARG A 69 11.91 -7.79 0.42
N LEU A 70 12.09 -6.63 -0.23
CA LEU A 70 12.35 -6.59 -1.66
C LEU A 70 13.76 -7.11 -1.95
N THR A 71 13.82 -8.15 -2.77
CA THR A 71 15.09 -8.80 -3.15
C THR A 71 15.86 -7.97 -4.18
N SER A 72 15.15 -7.30 -5.08
CA SER A 72 15.75 -6.43 -6.09
C SER A 72 15.99 -5.03 -5.54
N SER A 73 17.21 -4.51 -5.69
CA SER A 73 17.57 -3.14 -5.28
C SER A 73 16.92 -2.07 -6.15
N THR A 74 16.48 -2.41 -7.36
CA THR A 74 15.89 -1.47 -8.32
C THR A 74 14.36 -1.51 -8.34
N ALA A 75 13.74 -2.43 -7.59
CA ALA A 75 12.29 -2.55 -7.52
C ALA A 75 11.65 -1.34 -6.82
N TRP A 76 10.54 -0.89 -7.40
CA TRP A 76 9.70 0.13 -6.78
C TRP A 76 8.24 -0.04 -7.20
N TRP A 77 7.34 0.34 -6.32
CA TRP A 77 5.91 0.28 -6.54
C TRP A 77 5.24 1.52 -5.99
N VAL A 78 4.25 2.00 -6.72
CA VAL A 78 3.35 3.08 -6.27
C VAL A 78 1.97 2.47 -6.06
N GLN A 79 1.43 2.66 -4.88
CA GLN A 79 0.07 2.25 -4.54
C GLN A 79 -0.89 3.40 -4.83
N THR A 80 -2.05 3.07 -5.38
CA THR A 80 -3.11 4.02 -5.71
C THR A 80 -4.33 3.80 -4.83
N ASP A 81 -5.25 4.77 -4.80
CA ASP A 81 -6.52 4.68 -4.08
C ASP A 81 -7.63 4.02 -4.88
N ALA A 82 -7.29 3.23 -5.88
CA ALA A 82 -8.30 2.52 -6.67
C ALA A 82 -9.24 1.75 -5.73
N PRO A 83 -10.56 1.97 -5.85
CA PRO A 83 -11.54 1.23 -5.07
C PRO A 83 -11.38 -0.25 -5.36
N GLU A 84 -11.51 -1.09 -4.34
CA GLU A 84 -11.36 -2.53 -4.48
C GLU A 84 -9.93 -3.00 -4.86
N GLY A 85 -8.90 -2.24 -4.49
CA GLY A 85 -7.49 -2.56 -4.72
C GLY A 85 -7.02 -3.81 -4.00
N PHE A 86 -6.02 -3.68 -3.13
CA PHE A 86 -5.52 -4.80 -2.35
C PHE A 86 -6.52 -5.24 -1.27
N LYS A 87 -6.75 -6.56 -1.18
CA LYS A 87 -7.66 -7.17 -0.21
C LYS A 87 -6.96 -8.25 0.59
N LEU A 88 -7.20 -8.23 1.90
CA LEU A 88 -6.87 -9.32 2.80
C LEU A 88 -8.17 -10.06 3.14
N LEU A 89 -8.31 -11.27 2.64
CA LEU A 89 -9.46 -12.14 2.87
C LEU A 89 -9.17 -13.06 4.06
N MET A 90 -9.69 -12.70 5.23
CA MET A 90 -9.50 -13.48 6.45
C MET A 90 -10.61 -14.53 6.58
N ARG A 91 -10.28 -15.80 6.34
CA ARG A 91 -11.22 -16.92 6.51
C ARG A 91 -11.27 -17.40 7.95
N ARG A 92 -10.10 -17.54 8.61
CA ARG A 92 -9.98 -17.94 10.01
C ARG A 92 -8.89 -17.08 10.66
N ARG A 93 -9.25 -16.43 11.74
CA ARG A 93 -8.28 -15.68 12.55
C ARG A 93 -7.34 -16.64 13.27
N LEU A 94 -6.21 -16.14 13.73
CA LEU A 94 -5.26 -16.93 14.50
C LEU A 94 -5.93 -17.49 15.76
N GLU A 95 -6.07 -18.81 15.80
CA GLU A 95 -6.56 -19.57 16.94
C GLU A 95 -5.40 -20.38 17.51
N LYS A 96 -5.21 -20.28 18.81
CA LYS A 96 -4.21 -21.04 19.55
C LYS A 96 -4.93 -22.03 20.45
N THR A 97 -4.60 -23.31 20.30
CA THR A 97 -5.12 -24.38 21.13
C THR A 97 -3.97 -25.11 21.79
N MET A 98 -4.23 -25.60 22.98
CA MET A 98 -3.28 -26.32 23.80
C MET A 98 -3.95 -27.59 24.30
N GLU A 99 -3.29 -28.71 24.15
CA GLU A 99 -3.78 -30.03 24.54
C GLU A 99 -2.67 -30.80 25.24
N GLY A 100 -3.02 -31.36 26.38
CA GLY A 100 -2.12 -32.29 27.11
C GLY A 100 -2.23 -33.69 26.52
N ASP A 101 -1.10 -34.32 26.26
CA ASP A 101 -1.04 -35.72 25.84
C ASP A 101 -0.89 -36.61 27.08
N PHE A 102 -1.90 -37.40 27.38
CA PHE A 102 -1.95 -38.23 28.56
C PHE A 102 -0.89 -39.36 28.56
N GLU A 103 -0.50 -39.85 27.38
CA GLU A 103 0.44 -40.96 27.25
C GLU A 103 1.89 -40.53 27.47
N THR A 104 2.24 -39.30 27.05
CA THR A 104 3.62 -38.82 27.07
C THR A 104 3.87 -37.72 28.09
N ASP A 105 2.84 -37.30 28.82
CA ASP A 105 2.87 -36.17 29.78
C ASP A 105 3.42 -34.87 29.18
N SER A 106 3.26 -34.73 27.85
CA SER A 106 3.74 -33.59 27.09
C SER A 106 2.60 -32.65 26.66
N MET A 107 2.90 -31.35 26.56
CA MET A 107 1.95 -30.36 26.10
C MET A 107 2.14 -30.08 24.62
N ARG A 108 1.06 -30.22 23.86
CA ARG A 108 1.04 -29.88 22.42
C ARG A 108 0.38 -28.53 22.20
N TYR A 109 1.08 -27.67 21.46
CA TYR A 109 0.58 -26.35 21.07
C TYR A 109 0.29 -26.34 19.58
N LYS A 110 -0.91 -25.86 19.24
CA LYS A 110 -1.34 -25.72 17.85
C LYS A 110 -1.78 -24.29 17.59
N ALA A 111 -1.26 -23.68 16.54
CA ALA A 111 -1.73 -22.42 16.01
C ALA A 111 -2.26 -22.63 14.60
N THR A 112 -3.47 -22.14 14.33
CA THR A 112 -4.08 -22.24 13.00
C THR A 112 -4.58 -20.88 12.56
N GLU A 113 -4.26 -20.51 11.32
CA GLU A 113 -4.72 -19.28 10.67
C GLU A 113 -5.00 -19.60 9.20
N ARG A 114 -6.01 -18.94 8.63
CA ARG A 114 -6.32 -19.03 7.21
C ARG A 114 -6.66 -17.66 6.66
N TYR A 115 -5.84 -17.17 5.77
CA TYR A 115 -6.07 -15.94 5.03
C TYR A 115 -5.61 -16.09 3.59
N ASP A 116 -6.06 -15.19 2.76
CA ASP A 116 -5.61 -15.05 1.39
C ASP A 116 -5.45 -13.56 1.06
N VAL A 117 -4.55 -13.25 0.13
CA VAL A 117 -4.28 -11.88 -0.32
C VAL A 117 -4.51 -11.81 -1.81
N GLY A 118 -5.22 -10.79 -2.23
CA GLY A 118 -5.50 -10.59 -3.63
C GLY A 118 -5.76 -9.14 -3.97
N PHE A 119 -5.97 -8.90 -5.23
CA PHE A 119 -6.41 -7.60 -5.75
C PHE A 119 -7.52 -7.83 -6.77
N THR A 120 -8.44 -6.91 -6.86
CA THR A 120 -9.55 -6.98 -7.81
C THR A 120 -9.34 -5.99 -8.96
N ASP A 121 -8.76 -4.83 -8.67
CA ASP A 121 -8.50 -3.80 -9.67
C ASP A 121 -6.98 -3.73 -9.97
N PRO A 122 -6.53 -3.98 -11.22
CA PRO A 122 -5.12 -3.89 -11.59
C PRO A 122 -4.54 -2.48 -11.46
N ARG A 123 -5.37 -1.45 -11.37
CA ARG A 123 -4.94 -0.06 -11.16
C ARG A 123 -4.50 0.24 -9.73
N CYS A 124 -4.63 -0.71 -8.82
CA CYS A 124 -4.24 -0.51 -7.41
C CYS A 124 -2.74 -0.35 -7.19
N ALA A 125 -1.92 -0.84 -8.12
CA ALA A 125 -0.48 -0.72 -8.04
C ALA A 125 0.14 -0.50 -9.42
N TYR A 126 1.18 0.34 -9.45
CA TYR A 126 2.00 0.58 -10.63
C TYR A 126 3.48 0.54 -10.24
N GLY A 127 4.29 -0.15 -11.00
CA GLY A 127 5.71 -0.22 -10.67
C GLY A 127 6.49 -1.20 -11.52
N THR A 128 7.73 -1.45 -11.09
CA THR A 128 8.61 -2.43 -11.73
C THR A 128 9.16 -3.39 -10.67
N PRO A 129 9.24 -4.68 -10.99
CA PRO A 129 9.86 -5.67 -10.10
C PRO A 129 11.39 -5.47 -10.00
N GLY A 130 11.96 -4.60 -10.83
CA GLY A 130 13.39 -4.42 -10.94
C GLY A 130 14.07 -5.50 -11.79
N VAL A 131 15.37 -5.39 -11.90
CA VAL A 131 16.24 -6.34 -12.62
C VAL A 131 17.22 -6.95 -11.64
#